data_f451f9ccb3a95a59c81692eb1226f928
#
_entry.id   f451f9ccb3a95a59c81692eb1226f928
#
_cell.length_a   1.000
_cell.length_b   1.000
_cell.length_c   1.000
_cell.angle_alpha   90.00
_cell.angle_beta   90.00
_cell.angle_gamma   90.00
#
_symmetry.space_group_name_H-M   'P 1'
#
loop_
_entity.id
_entity.type
_entity.pdbx_description
1 polymer ?
#
loop_
_entity_poly.entity_id
_entity_poly.type
_entity_poly.pdbx_seq_one_letter_code
_entity_poly.pdbx_strand_id
1 'polypeptide(L)'
;MIDLYLKNGKSVADGSPVEIGVLGKKIVTVGHCLDGVEAAKVIDLQGKYVSAGWIDDHVHCYEKLTLYYDDPDEDGYKSGVTTVIDAGSTGAENIGDFYNITRNKITNVYAMINVGQTGILAQNELGDINTVQKDPLMEAIQKYRDFIVGIKVRESHSVVIDNGVVPLQKAKTFQKNLGGNFPIMVHVGANPPQLKEVLDLMDDNDILTHGYNGKPNGILDKSDNIRQFVWEAYRRGVTFDVGHGTDSFNFHTFDIANAAGLVPYSISTDIYNRNRINGPVYNMATTLDKFLMYGYSLSDVINKVTAAPANNFNLINKGQLKPGYDADLTIFKLEKNKEVTLTDSNHNHRQFKQHICPKMVVVMGKTYQIGE
;
A
#
# COMPACT_ATOMS: atom_id res chain seq x y z
N MET A 1 -28.33 -20.25 7.87
CA MET A 1 -28.57 -18.96 7.17
C MET A 1 -27.35 -18.06 7.38
N ILE A 2 -26.76 -17.53 6.32
CA ILE A 2 -25.63 -16.58 6.35
C ILE A 2 -26.14 -15.14 6.17
N ASP A 3 -25.29 -14.13 6.44
CA ASP A 3 -25.75 -12.74 6.36
C ASP A 3 -25.75 -12.21 4.92
N LEU A 4 -24.72 -12.56 4.14
CA LEU A 4 -24.53 -12.08 2.78
C LEU A 4 -24.07 -13.23 1.86
N TYR A 5 -24.74 -13.34 0.72
CA TYR A 5 -24.36 -14.23 -0.37
C TYR A 5 -24.10 -13.42 -1.63
N LEU A 6 -22.87 -13.51 -2.14
CA LEU A 6 -22.44 -12.93 -3.40
C LEU A 6 -22.41 -14.04 -4.46
N LYS A 7 -23.24 -13.93 -5.48
CA LYS A 7 -23.33 -14.92 -6.55
C LYS A 7 -22.95 -14.36 -7.92
N ASN A 8 -22.65 -15.24 -8.86
CA ASN A 8 -22.31 -14.89 -10.24
C ASN A 8 -21.10 -13.95 -10.37
N GLY A 9 -20.09 -14.10 -9.49
CA GLY A 9 -18.80 -13.41 -9.59
C GLY A 9 -17.84 -14.13 -10.52
N LYS A 10 -16.74 -13.45 -10.86
CA LYS A 10 -15.58 -14.03 -11.57
C LYS A 10 -14.34 -13.96 -10.70
N SER A 11 -13.62 -15.07 -10.66
CA SER A 11 -12.29 -15.16 -10.06
C SER A 11 -11.28 -14.31 -10.83
N VAL A 12 -10.40 -13.61 -10.13
CA VAL A 12 -9.29 -12.85 -10.75
C VAL A 12 -8.20 -13.77 -11.31
N ALA A 13 -8.11 -15.01 -10.82
CA ALA A 13 -7.08 -15.95 -11.21
C ALA A 13 -7.25 -16.45 -12.66
N ASP A 14 -8.47 -16.80 -13.02
CA ASP A 14 -8.76 -17.49 -14.29
C ASP A 14 -10.09 -17.09 -14.95
N GLY A 15 -10.85 -16.18 -14.33
CA GLY A 15 -12.16 -15.76 -14.80
C GLY A 15 -13.27 -16.80 -14.56
N SER A 16 -13.00 -17.90 -13.85
CA SER A 16 -13.99 -18.91 -13.50
C SER A 16 -15.09 -18.32 -12.58
N PRO A 17 -16.28 -18.93 -12.57
CA PRO A 17 -17.33 -18.52 -11.63
C PRO A 17 -16.86 -18.64 -10.18
N VAL A 18 -17.21 -17.66 -9.35
CA VAL A 18 -16.95 -17.69 -7.91
C VAL A 18 -18.12 -17.11 -7.15
N GLU A 19 -18.49 -17.77 -6.06
CA GLU A 19 -19.56 -17.37 -5.15
C GLU A 19 -19.02 -17.37 -3.72
N ILE A 20 -19.50 -16.44 -2.91
CA ILE A 20 -18.95 -16.18 -1.58
C ILE A 20 -20.09 -16.03 -0.57
N GLY A 21 -20.02 -16.79 0.51
CA GLY A 21 -20.89 -16.64 1.67
C GLY A 21 -20.16 -15.97 2.83
N VAL A 22 -20.83 -15.02 3.46
CA VAL A 22 -20.34 -14.23 4.58
C VAL A 22 -21.26 -14.37 5.79
N LEU A 23 -20.67 -14.55 6.97
CA LEU A 23 -21.36 -14.53 8.26
C LEU A 23 -20.60 -13.60 9.22
N GLY A 24 -21.29 -12.59 9.74
CA GLY A 24 -20.67 -11.54 10.52
C GLY A 24 -19.58 -10.84 9.72
N LYS A 25 -18.37 -10.86 10.25
CA LYS A 25 -17.21 -10.22 9.65
C LYS A 25 -16.31 -11.20 8.86
N LYS A 26 -16.75 -12.44 8.66
CA LYS A 26 -15.90 -13.50 8.11
C LYS A 26 -16.48 -14.11 6.84
N ILE A 27 -15.60 -14.45 5.92
CA ILE A 27 -15.88 -15.35 4.82
C ILE A 27 -16.10 -16.73 5.43
N VAL A 28 -17.23 -17.38 5.15
CA VAL A 28 -17.52 -18.74 5.65
C VAL A 28 -17.50 -19.79 4.57
N THR A 29 -17.70 -19.38 3.31
CA THR A 29 -17.60 -20.31 2.17
C THR A 29 -17.19 -19.56 0.91
N VAL A 30 -16.44 -20.25 0.05
CA VAL A 30 -16.05 -19.82 -1.30
C VAL A 30 -16.15 -21.04 -2.20
N GLY A 31 -16.82 -20.91 -3.34
CA GLY A 31 -16.99 -22.01 -4.30
C GLY A 31 -17.38 -21.52 -5.69
N HIS A 32 -17.50 -22.46 -6.64
CA HIS A 32 -17.95 -22.15 -8.00
C HIS A 32 -19.47 -22.02 -8.11
N CYS A 33 -20.19 -22.79 -7.30
CA CYS A 33 -21.64 -22.78 -7.15
C CYS A 33 -21.95 -23.21 -5.71
N LEU A 34 -22.75 -22.41 -5.02
CA LEU A 34 -23.14 -22.68 -3.64
C LEU A 34 -24.63 -23.00 -3.60
N ASP A 35 -25.00 -24.21 -4.02
CA ASP A 35 -26.39 -24.66 -4.05
C ASP A 35 -27.00 -24.74 -2.64
N GLY A 36 -28.25 -24.28 -2.52
CA GLY A 36 -29.01 -24.39 -1.28
C GLY A 36 -28.59 -23.42 -0.17
N VAL A 37 -27.76 -22.42 -0.45
CA VAL A 37 -27.36 -21.42 0.55
C VAL A 37 -28.51 -20.48 0.85
N GLU A 38 -28.98 -20.47 2.09
CA GLU A 38 -29.90 -19.49 2.62
C GLU A 38 -29.14 -18.29 3.18
N ALA A 39 -29.47 -17.09 2.69
CA ALA A 39 -28.83 -15.84 3.11
C ALA A 39 -29.86 -14.75 3.39
N ALA A 40 -29.57 -13.90 4.37
CA ALA A 40 -30.39 -12.71 4.67
C ALA A 40 -30.35 -11.68 3.52
N LYS A 41 -29.21 -11.57 2.85
CA LYS A 41 -29.01 -10.69 1.68
C LYS A 41 -28.30 -11.45 0.56
N VAL A 42 -28.84 -11.37 -0.64
CA VAL A 42 -28.22 -11.94 -1.86
C VAL A 42 -27.89 -10.81 -2.82
N ILE A 43 -26.65 -10.77 -3.32
CA ILE A 43 -26.22 -9.82 -4.33
C ILE A 43 -25.71 -10.59 -5.55
N ASP A 44 -26.30 -10.31 -6.70
CA ASP A 44 -25.84 -10.81 -7.99
C ASP A 44 -24.72 -9.91 -8.52
N LEU A 45 -23.51 -10.44 -8.63
CA LEU A 45 -22.35 -9.72 -9.13
C LEU A 45 -22.35 -9.55 -10.64
N GLN A 46 -23.24 -10.24 -11.36
CA GLN A 46 -23.42 -10.07 -12.81
C GLN A 46 -22.13 -10.24 -13.61
N GLY A 47 -21.32 -11.20 -13.25
CA GLY A 47 -20.04 -11.48 -13.92
C GLY A 47 -18.92 -10.45 -13.66
N LYS A 48 -19.04 -9.59 -12.64
CA LYS A 48 -17.94 -8.74 -12.19
C LYS A 48 -16.86 -9.59 -11.51
N TYR A 49 -15.63 -9.12 -11.59
CA TYR A 49 -14.53 -9.72 -10.83
C TYR A 49 -14.71 -9.45 -9.34
N VAL A 50 -14.32 -10.42 -8.53
CA VAL A 50 -14.24 -10.27 -7.08
C VAL A 50 -12.87 -10.77 -6.60
N SER A 51 -12.24 -10.00 -5.75
CA SER A 51 -10.99 -10.33 -5.08
C SER A 51 -11.14 -10.18 -3.57
N ALA A 52 -10.15 -10.66 -2.82
CA ALA A 52 -9.93 -10.14 -1.48
C ALA A 52 -9.86 -8.62 -1.52
N GLY A 53 -10.22 -7.96 -0.44
CA GLY A 53 -10.18 -6.52 -0.35
C GLY A 53 -8.78 -5.96 -0.59
N TRP A 54 -8.69 -4.93 -1.41
CA TRP A 54 -7.41 -4.29 -1.71
C TRP A 54 -6.86 -3.60 -0.48
N ILE A 55 -5.54 -3.69 -0.35
CA ILE A 55 -4.74 -3.08 0.71
C ILE A 55 -3.79 -2.10 0.04
N ASP A 56 -3.92 -0.83 0.35
CA ASP A 56 -2.93 0.18 -0.01
C ASP A 56 -1.97 0.34 1.16
N ASP A 57 -0.76 -0.15 1.01
CA ASP A 57 0.23 -0.19 2.09
C ASP A 57 1.10 1.08 2.19
N HIS A 58 0.73 2.13 1.45
CA HIS A 58 1.37 3.43 1.54
C HIS A 58 0.39 4.55 1.18
N VAL A 59 -0.24 5.13 2.21
CA VAL A 59 -1.09 6.32 2.09
C VAL A 59 -0.71 7.36 3.14
N HIS A 60 -1.21 8.59 3.00
CA HIS A 60 -1.10 9.64 4.01
C HIS A 60 -2.50 10.19 4.30
N CYS A 61 -3.16 9.62 5.30
CA CYS A 61 -4.58 9.87 5.58
C CYS A 61 -4.89 10.40 6.99
N TYR A 62 -3.90 11.00 7.66
CA TYR A 62 -4.14 11.73 8.88
C TYR A 62 -4.57 13.17 8.55
N GLU A 63 -5.87 13.44 8.67
CA GLU A 63 -6.54 14.66 8.21
C GLU A 63 -6.07 15.96 8.87
N LYS A 64 -5.35 15.90 10.00
CA LYS A 64 -4.85 17.08 10.72
C LYS A 64 -3.48 17.57 10.24
N LEU A 65 -2.83 16.87 9.33
CA LEU A 65 -1.60 17.36 8.70
C LEU A 65 -1.89 18.49 7.70
N THR A 66 -0.86 19.28 7.38
CA THR A 66 -0.93 20.35 6.38
C THR A 66 -0.23 20.02 5.08
N LEU A 67 0.75 19.09 5.11
CA LEU A 67 1.57 18.74 3.95
C LEU A 67 1.00 17.55 3.18
N TYR A 68 0.83 16.43 3.87
CA TYR A 68 0.37 15.18 3.30
C TYR A 68 -0.79 14.67 4.15
N TYR A 69 -2.02 14.91 3.71
CA TYR A 69 -3.22 14.57 4.46
C TYR A 69 -4.35 14.12 3.54
N ASP A 70 -5.21 13.28 4.03
CA ASP A 70 -6.50 12.98 3.42
C ASP A 70 -7.45 12.35 4.46
N ASP A 71 -8.64 11.96 4.01
CA ASP A 71 -9.59 11.15 4.76
C ASP A 71 -9.40 9.67 4.40
N PRO A 72 -9.22 8.78 5.39
CA PRO A 72 -9.07 7.34 5.13
C PRO A 72 -10.19 6.72 4.28
N ASP A 73 -11.40 7.24 4.34
CA ASP A 73 -12.52 6.73 3.55
C ASP A 73 -12.49 7.21 2.09
N GLU A 74 -11.89 8.36 1.81
CA GLU A 74 -11.64 8.85 0.44
C GLU A 74 -10.57 8.01 -0.26
N ASP A 75 -9.47 7.74 0.41
CA ASP A 75 -8.38 6.89 -0.10
C ASP A 75 -8.78 5.42 -0.12
N GLY A 76 -9.65 5.02 0.80
CA GLY A 76 -10.07 3.65 1.06
C GLY A 76 -11.31 3.21 0.30
N TYR A 77 -12.40 2.91 1.05
CA TYR A 77 -13.55 2.20 0.50
C TYR A 77 -14.20 2.91 -0.69
N LYS A 78 -14.18 4.23 -0.75
CA LYS A 78 -14.73 5.01 -1.88
C LYS A 78 -13.95 4.82 -3.17
N SER A 79 -12.68 4.41 -3.07
CA SER A 79 -11.80 4.13 -4.22
C SER A 79 -11.70 2.63 -4.57
N GLY A 80 -12.33 1.75 -3.79
CA GLY A 80 -12.25 0.30 -3.96
C GLY A 80 -11.25 -0.40 -3.05
N VAL A 81 -10.55 0.35 -2.21
CA VAL A 81 -9.56 -0.15 -1.23
C VAL A 81 -10.28 -0.40 0.10
N THR A 82 -10.16 -1.59 0.67
CA THR A 82 -10.83 -1.93 1.95
C THR A 82 -9.97 -1.69 3.16
N THR A 83 -8.65 -1.61 2.94
CA THR A 83 -7.66 -1.45 3.99
C THR A 83 -6.57 -0.49 3.53
N VAL A 84 -6.23 0.49 4.36
CA VAL A 84 -5.12 1.42 4.12
C VAL A 84 -4.11 1.33 5.27
N ILE A 85 -2.83 1.49 4.94
CA ILE A 85 -1.75 1.62 5.92
C ILE A 85 -1.15 3.02 5.76
N ASP A 86 -1.37 3.88 6.75
CA ASP A 86 -0.76 5.20 6.77
C ASP A 86 0.75 5.07 6.95
N ALA A 87 1.50 5.69 6.06
CA ALA A 87 2.95 5.55 6.00
C ALA A 87 3.69 6.58 6.86
N GLY A 88 3.35 6.65 8.13
CA GLY A 88 4.06 7.44 9.12
C GLY A 88 3.73 8.93 9.09
N SER A 89 2.51 9.28 8.73
CA SER A 89 2.00 10.65 8.91
C SER A 89 2.12 11.09 10.38
N THR A 90 1.99 10.12 11.31
CA THR A 90 2.06 10.34 12.75
C THR A 90 3.26 9.65 13.38
N GLY A 91 3.78 10.25 14.46
CA GLY A 91 4.78 9.69 15.36
C GLY A 91 4.21 9.44 16.76
N ALA A 92 5.07 9.20 17.74
CA ALA A 92 4.66 8.83 19.10
C ALA A 92 3.76 9.86 19.78
N GLU A 93 3.91 11.16 19.45
CA GLU A 93 3.15 12.24 20.09
C GLU A 93 1.68 12.30 19.62
N ASN A 94 1.39 11.94 18.38
CA ASN A 94 0.08 12.14 17.76
C ASN A 94 -0.60 10.89 17.22
N ILE A 95 0.06 9.72 17.26
CA ILE A 95 -0.51 8.45 16.80
C ILE A 95 -1.81 8.08 17.54
N GLY A 96 -1.93 8.46 18.80
CA GLY A 96 -3.14 8.23 19.61
C GLY A 96 -4.34 9.04 19.15
N ASP A 97 -4.14 10.27 18.68
CA ASP A 97 -5.18 11.07 18.08
C ASP A 97 -5.62 10.47 16.75
N PHE A 98 -4.68 10.07 15.90
CA PHE A 98 -4.98 9.38 14.65
C PHE A 98 -5.76 8.08 14.88
N TYR A 99 -5.32 7.25 15.82
CA TYR A 99 -6.06 6.04 16.21
C TYR A 99 -7.53 6.34 16.55
N ASN A 100 -7.79 7.38 17.34
CA ASN A 100 -9.16 7.74 17.73
C ASN A 100 -10.00 8.19 16.53
N ILE A 101 -9.44 8.96 15.59
CA ILE A 101 -10.11 9.40 14.37
C ILE A 101 -10.53 8.19 13.53
N THR A 102 -9.64 7.21 13.37
CA THR A 102 -9.89 6.04 12.50
C THR A 102 -10.96 5.10 13.02
N ARG A 103 -11.32 5.15 14.32
CA ARG A 103 -12.36 4.27 14.91
C ARG A 103 -13.75 4.49 14.34
N ASN A 104 -14.01 5.61 13.71
CA ASN A 104 -15.27 5.96 13.09
C ASN A 104 -15.27 5.83 11.56
N LYS A 105 -14.15 5.37 10.96
CA LYS A 105 -14.05 5.18 9.52
C LYS A 105 -14.60 3.81 9.10
N ILE A 106 -15.06 3.72 7.87
CA ILE A 106 -15.53 2.47 7.25
C ILE A 106 -14.33 1.64 6.81
N THR A 107 -13.36 2.28 6.22
CA THR A 107 -12.10 1.68 5.77
C THR A 107 -11.33 1.11 6.97
N ASN A 108 -10.77 -0.09 6.83
CA ASN A 108 -9.82 -0.60 7.82
C ASN A 108 -8.55 0.22 7.75
N VAL A 109 -8.17 0.86 8.84
CA VAL A 109 -6.96 1.71 8.91
C VAL A 109 -5.95 1.10 9.85
N TYR A 110 -4.73 0.94 9.35
CA TYR A 110 -3.52 0.67 10.12
C TYR A 110 -2.53 1.81 9.92
N ALA A 111 -1.47 1.86 10.71
CA ALA A 111 -0.44 2.87 10.58
C ALA A 111 0.96 2.27 10.78
N MET A 112 1.91 2.77 10.02
CA MET A 112 3.31 2.75 10.43
C MET A 112 3.56 3.96 11.31
N ILE A 113 4.29 3.78 12.40
CA ILE A 113 4.68 4.91 13.24
C ILE A 113 5.95 5.56 12.67
N ASN A 114 5.94 6.88 12.48
CA ASN A 114 7.15 7.59 12.10
C ASN A 114 8.19 7.47 13.22
N VAL A 115 9.45 7.25 12.85
CA VAL A 115 10.55 7.18 13.82
C VAL A 115 10.78 8.50 14.55
N GLY A 116 10.44 9.64 13.91
CA GLY A 116 10.37 10.96 14.54
C GLY A 116 9.08 11.13 15.34
N GLN A 117 9.18 11.64 16.55
CA GLN A 117 8.07 11.73 17.51
C GLN A 117 6.83 12.48 16.98
N THR A 118 7.02 13.48 16.14
CA THR A 118 5.93 14.36 15.65
C THR A 118 5.26 13.82 14.38
N GLY A 119 5.83 12.80 13.73
CA GLY A 119 5.42 12.45 12.38
C GLY A 119 5.74 13.56 11.37
N ILE A 120 5.03 13.64 10.25
CA ILE A 120 5.30 14.55 9.13
C ILE A 120 4.62 15.92 9.36
N LEU A 121 4.84 16.56 10.50
CA LEU A 121 4.36 17.93 10.73
C LEU A 121 5.12 18.96 9.89
N ALA A 122 6.37 18.69 9.58
CA ALA A 122 7.22 19.49 8.71
C ALA A 122 7.98 18.59 7.73
N GLN A 123 8.49 19.15 6.64
CA GLN A 123 9.24 18.39 5.64
C GLN A 123 10.52 17.78 6.20
N ASN A 124 11.15 18.47 7.15
CA ASN A 124 12.44 18.11 7.77
C ASN A 124 12.27 17.46 9.16
N GLU A 125 11.28 16.60 9.32
CA GLU A 125 10.92 16.00 10.62
C GLU A 125 12.05 15.19 11.27
N LEU A 126 13.03 14.73 10.50
CA LEU A 126 14.21 14.01 11.01
C LEU A 126 15.48 14.88 11.05
N GLY A 127 15.35 16.19 10.85
CA GLY A 127 16.46 17.13 10.93
C GLY A 127 16.98 17.33 12.35
N ASP A 128 16.12 17.24 13.37
CA ASP A 128 16.53 17.16 14.76
C ASP A 128 16.55 15.69 15.23
N ILE A 129 17.73 15.10 15.34
CA ILE A 129 17.91 13.70 15.74
C ILE A 129 17.42 13.41 17.18
N ASN A 130 17.25 14.42 18.02
CA ASN A 130 16.73 14.26 19.36
C ASN A 130 15.23 13.90 19.38
N THR A 131 14.50 14.13 18.27
CA THR A 131 13.11 13.68 18.11
C THR A 131 12.99 12.18 17.86
N VAL A 132 14.09 11.50 17.52
CA VAL A 132 14.14 10.06 17.28
C VAL A 132 14.47 9.35 18.58
N GLN A 133 13.43 9.06 19.37
CA GLN A 133 13.57 8.48 20.71
C GLN A 133 12.92 7.10 20.82
N LYS A 134 13.62 6.18 21.48
CA LYS A 134 13.19 4.79 21.63
C LYS A 134 11.95 4.64 22.50
N ASP A 135 12.01 5.18 23.73
CA ASP A 135 11.01 4.85 24.75
C ASP A 135 9.60 5.34 24.36
N PRO A 136 9.38 6.58 23.90
CA PRO A 136 8.06 7.02 23.43
C PRO A 136 7.54 6.18 22.24
N LEU A 137 8.43 5.79 21.32
CA LEU A 137 8.05 4.95 20.18
C LEU A 137 7.62 3.56 20.64
N MET A 138 8.38 2.93 21.54
CA MET A 138 8.05 1.60 22.06
C MET A 138 6.76 1.59 22.87
N GLU A 139 6.54 2.61 23.70
CA GLU A 139 5.30 2.80 24.46
C GLU A 139 4.09 2.96 23.53
N ALA A 140 4.22 3.75 22.45
CA ALA A 140 3.17 3.92 21.47
C ALA A 140 2.84 2.60 20.75
N ILE A 141 3.85 1.85 20.31
CA ILE A 141 3.66 0.53 19.65
C ILE A 141 2.97 -0.44 20.62
N GLN A 142 3.39 -0.52 21.88
CA GLN A 142 2.76 -1.39 22.85
C GLN A 142 1.31 -1.01 23.13
N LYS A 143 1.01 0.28 23.24
CA LYS A 143 -0.33 0.80 23.52
C LYS A 143 -1.30 0.59 22.37
N TYR A 144 -0.83 0.72 21.12
CA TYR A 144 -1.64 0.66 19.91
C TYR A 144 -1.24 -0.51 18.99
N ARG A 145 -0.85 -1.65 19.57
CA ARG A 145 -0.30 -2.80 18.85
C ARG A 145 -1.20 -3.41 17.76
N ASP A 146 -2.52 -3.23 17.88
CA ASP A 146 -3.49 -3.72 16.89
C ASP A 146 -3.72 -2.70 15.75
N PHE A 147 -3.06 -1.55 15.83
CA PHE A 147 -3.15 -0.45 14.87
C PHE A 147 -1.80 -0.17 14.20
N ILE A 148 -0.71 -0.19 14.97
CA ILE A 148 0.64 0.07 14.46
C ILE A 148 1.23 -1.24 13.94
N VAL A 149 1.54 -1.27 12.62
CA VAL A 149 1.99 -2.48 11.93
C VAL A 149 3.43 -2.38 11.40
N GLY A 150 4.10 -1.25 11.58
CA GLY A 150 5.49 -1.05 11.12
C GLY A 150 6.06 0.28 11.59
N ILE A 151 7.32 0.52 11.27
CA ILE A 151 8.01 1.79 11.48
C ILE A 151 8.25 2.45 10.13
N LYS A 152 8.05 3.77 10.04
CA LYS A 152 8.39 4.56 8.85
C LYS A 152 9.63 5.41 9.11
N VAL A 153 10.54 5.40 8.14
CA VAL A 153 11.71 6.28 8.10
C VAL A 153 11.78 6.95 6.73
N ARG A 154 12.02 8.27 6.70
CA ARG A 154 12.19 9.00 5.45
C ARG A 154 13.64 9.42 5.27
N GLU A 155 14.35 8.75 4.35
CA GLU A 155 15.76 8.95 4.05
C GLU A 155 15.93 9.78 2.76
N SER A 156 15.72 11.09 2.88
CA SER A 156 15.93 12.08 1.83
C SER A 156 16.57 13.34 2.44
N HIS A 157 17.44 14.01 1.72
CA HIS A 157 18.16 15.20 2.21
C HIS A 157 17.24 16.27 2.82
N SER A 158 16.10 16.53 2.18
CA SER A 158 15.12 17.49 2.69
C SER A 158 14.47 17.09 4.02
N VAL A 159 14.61 15.85 4.43
CA VAL A 159 14.01 15.25 5.63
C VAL A 159 15.04 15.12 6.75
N VAL A 160 16.17 14.47 6.44
CA VAL A 160 17.22 14.16 7.44
C VAL A 160 18.22 15.31 7.63
N ILE A 161 18.26 16.25 6.69
CA ILE A 161 19.20 17.38 6.66
C ILE A 161 20.64 16.85 6.77
N ASP A 162 21.34 17.05 7.90
CA ASP A 162 22.73 16.64 8.11
C ASP A 162 22.88 15.30 8.84
N ASN A 163 21.76 14.63 9.17
CA ASN A 163 21.76 13.40 9.97
C ASN A 163 22.10 12.13 9.15
N GLY A 164 22.14 12.24 7.78
CA GLY A 164 22.41 11.08 6.93
C GLY A 164 21.51 9.90 7.27
N VAL A 165 22.08 8.70 7.41
CA VAL A 165 21.35 7.46 7.72
C VAL A 165 21.15 7.20 9.23
N VAL A 166 21.47 8.15 10.09
CA VAL A 166 21.35 7.97 11.55
C VAL A 166 19.91 7.67 11.99
N PRO A 167 18.86 8.30 11.44
CA PRO A 167 17.48 7.94 11.77
C PRO A 167 17.17 6.46 11.47
N LEU A 168 17.59 5.94 10.33
CA LEU A 168 17.43 4.52 9.95
C LEU A 168 18.22 3.60 10.88
N GLN A 169 19.46 3.94 11.23
CA GLN A 169 20.26 3.14 12.18
C GLN A 169 19.57 3.04 13.55
N LYS A 170 18.98 4.12 14.04
CA LYS A 170 18.17 4.11 15.27
C LYS A 170 16.93 3.22 15.10
N ALA A 171 16.19 3.36 13.98
CA ALA A 171 15.02 2.54 13.71
C ALA A 171 15.37 1.04 13.67
N LYS A 172 16.48 0.66 13.05
CA LYS A 172 16.99 -0.73 13.04
C LYS A 172 17.32 -1.23 14.45
N THR A 173 17.84 -0.35 15.29
CA THR A 173 18.06 -0.68 16.71
C THR A 173 16.75 -0.89 17.46
N PHE A 174 15.73 -0.07 17.19
CA PHE A 174 14.39 -0.21 17.77
C PHE A 174 13.69 -1.49 17.30
N GLN A 175 13.78 -1.80 16.00
CA GLN A 175 13.24 -3.03 15.39
C GLN A 175 13.76 -4.29 16.08
N LYS A 176 15.06 -4.35 16.41
CA LYS A 176 15.66 -5.49 17.13
C LYS A 176 14.99 -5.72 18.50
N ASN A 177 14.56 -4.66 19.19
CA ASN A 177 13.85 -4.76 20.46
C ASN A 177 12.40 -5.27 20.32
N LEU A 178 11.83 -5.22 19.08
CA LEU A 178 10.52 -5.75 18.74
C LEU A 178 10.57 -7.19 18.20
N GLY A 179 11.72 -7.86 18.32
CA GLY A 179 11.90 -9.24 17.87
C GLY A 179 12.34 -9.38 16.41
N GLY A 180 12.66 -8.28 15.72
CA GLY A 180 13.23 -8.27 14.38
C GLY A 180 12.23 -8.39 13.21
N ASN A 181 11.04 -8.92 13.46
CA ASN A 181 10.03 -9.17 12.41
C ASN A 181 9.03 -8.01 12.21
N PHE A 182 9.25 -6.88 12.85
CA PHE A 182 8.41 -5.69 12.71
C PHE A 182 8.94 -4.86 11.53
N PRO A 183 8.20 -4.70 10.41
CA PRO A 183 8.76 -4.13 9.19
C PRO A 183 9.14 -2.66 9.35
N ILE A 184 10.22 -2.25 8.70
CA ILE A 184 10.55 -0.84 8.49
C ILE A 184 10.32 -0.50 7.03
N MET A 185 9.47 0.49 6.75
CA MET A 185 9.35 1.07 5.41
C MET A 185 10.24 2.30 5.31
N VAL A 186 11.13 2.30 4.32
CA VAL A 186 12.08 3.38 4.08
C VAL A 186 11.72 4.14 2.80
N HIS A 187 11.40 5.42 2.95
CA HIS A 187 11.28 6.37 1.83
C HIS A 187 12.66 6.81 1.38
N VAL A 188 12.92 6.82 0.09
CA VAL A 188 14.17 7.31 -0.49
C VAL A 188 13.91 8.44 -1.48
N GLY A 189 14.84 9.38 -1.54
CA GLY A 189 14.70 10.57 -2.38
C GLY A 189 16.05 11.18 -2.76
N ALA A 190 16.22 12.50 -2.53
CA ALA A 190 17.46 13.20 -2.81
C ALA A 190 18.58 12.78 -1.84
N ASN A 191 19.81 12.71 -2.35
CA ASN A 191 21.02 12.49 -1.53
C ASN A 191 21.54 13.82 -0.95
N PRO A 192 22.29 13.80 0.19
CA PRO A 192 22.46 12.66 1.08
C PRO A 192 21.19 12.25 1.81
N PRO A 193 21.08 10.99 2.30
CA PRO A 193 22.06 9.91 2.17
C PRO A 193 22.06 9.26 0.77
N GLN A 194 23.14 8.56 0.44
CA GLN A 194 23.21 7.77 -0.78
C GLN A 194 22.28 6.55 -0.66
N LEU A 195 21.59 6.18 -1.75
CA LEU A 195 20.75 5.00 -1.77
C LEU A 195 21.47 3.72 -1.30
N LYS A 196 22.78 3.61 -1.63
CA LYS A 196 23.60 2.49 -1.17
C LYS A 196 23.69 2.41 0.36
N GLU A 197 23.93 3.54 1.03
CA GLU A 197 24.03 3.59 2.49
C GLU A 197 22.72 3.16 3.16
N VAL A 198 21.59 3.53 2.57
CA VAL A 198 20.25 3.13 3.02
C VAL A 198 20.06 1.62 2.83
N LEU A 199 20.30 1.11 1.61
CA LEU A 199 20.11 -0.31 1.29
C LEU A 199 21.04 -1.24 2.08
N ASP A 200 22.27 -0.78 2.41
CA ASP A 200 23.21 -1.55 3.23
C ASP A 200 22.71 -1.79 4.67
N LEU A 201 21.79 -0.95 5.15
CA LEU A 201 21.18 -1.08 6.49
C LEU A 201 19.88 -1.91 6.48
N MET A 202 19.28 -2.15 5.32
CA MET A 202 18.02 -2.87 5.19
C MET A 202 18.23 -4.37 5.08
N ASP A 203 17.37 -5.11 5.76
CA ASP A 203 17.34 -6.58 5.75
C ASP A 203 16.08 -7.12 5.04
N ASP A 204 15.92 -8.44 4.99
CA ASP A 204 14.64 -9.08 4.67
C ASP A 204 13.53 -8.55 5.60
N ASN A 205 12.31 -8.45 5.11
CA ASN A 205 11.16 -7.79 5.75
C ASN A 205 11.20 -6.25 5.79
N ASP A 206 12.31 -5.57 5.50
CA ASP A 206 12.29 -4.12 5.31
C ASP A 206 11.78 -3.78 3.89
N ILE A 207 11.10 -2.65 3.78
CA ILE A 207 10.41 -2.24 2.57
C ILE A 207 11.05 -0.96 2.03
N LEU A 208 11.66 -1.04 0.85
CA LEU A 208 12.08 0.12 0.09
C LEU A 208 10.87 0.64 -0.69
N THR A 209 10.23 1.68 -0.22
CA THR A 209 9.19 2.35 -1.00
C THR A 209 9.78 3.38 -1.96
N HIS A 210 9.04 3.75 -3.01
CA HIS A 210 9.52 4.60 -4.09
C HIS A 210 10.69 3.97 -4.87
N GLY A 211 10.74 2.64 -4.91
CA GLY A 211 11.84 1.90 -5.50
C GLY A 211 12.08 2.20 -6.99
N TYR A 212 11.09 2.77 -7.68
CA TYR A 212 11.11 3.00 -9.13
C TYR A 212 11.04 4.48 -9.51
N ASN A 213 11.56 5.36 -8.64
CA ASN A 213 11.62 6.79 -8.90
C ASN A 213 12.69 7.13 -9.98
N GLY A 214 12.49 8.26 -10.67
CA GLY A 214 13.42 8.74 -11.70
C GLY A 214 14.51 9.70 -11.19
N LYS A 215 14.79 9.69 -9.89
CA LYS A 215 15.75 10.63 -9.29
C LYS A 215 17.20 10.17 -9.48
N PRO A 216 18.19 11.08 -9.49
CA PRO A 216 19.61 10.71 -9.63
C PRO A 216 20.14 9.75 -8.56
N ASN A 217 19.54 9.78 -7.36
CA ASN A 217 19.82 8.86 -6.26
C ASN A 217 18.94 7.59 -6.31
N GLY A 218 18.36 7.28 -7.46
CA GLY A 218 17.52 6.11 -7.69
C GLY A 218 18.31 4.84 -7.97
N ILE A 219 17.61 3.83 -8.48
CA ILE A 219 18.14 2.49 -8.73
C ILE A 219 19.02 2.42 -9.99
N LEU A 220 18.95 3.39 -10.91
CA LEU A 220 19.74 3.43 -12.14
C LEU A 220 20.99 4.27 -11.98
N ASP A 221 22.05 3.90 -12.66
CA ASP A 221 23.24 4.74 -12.88
C ASP A 221 23.03 5.69 -14.06
N LYS A 222 24.05 6.52 -14.35
CA LYS A 222 24.00 7.50 -15.47
C LYS A 222 23.95 6.86 -16.87
N SER A 223 24.19 5.56 -16.97
CA SER A 223 24.18 4.78 -18.21
C SER A 223 22.96 3.86 -18.28
N ASP A 224 21.94 4.14 -17.47
CA ASP A 224 20.68 3.36 -17.37
C ASP A 224 20.89 1.89 -16.95
N ASN A 225 21.98 1.56 -16.27
CA ASN A 225 22.14 0.24 -15.68
C ASN A 225 21.59 0.23 -14.25
N ILE A 226 20.96 -0.87 -13.87
CA ILE A 226 20.60 -1.10 -12.46
C ILE A 226 21.88 -1.27 -11.67
N ARG A 227 22.05 -0.44 -10.63
CA ARG A 227 23.25 -0.42 -9.79
C ARG A 227 23.42 -1.77 -9.08
N GLN A 228 24.66 -2.26 -8.98
CA GLN A 228 24.98 -3.57 -8.42
C GLN A 228 24.44 -3.76 -6.99
N PHE A 229 24.57 -2.76 -6.12
CA PHE A 229 24.10 -2.82 -4.74
C PHE A 229 22.56 -2.92 -4.62
N VAL A 230 21.80 -2.49 -5.64
CA VAL A 230 20.34 -2.68 -5.72
C VAL A 230 20.02 -4.16 -5.89
N TRP A 231 20.73 -4.86 -6.79
CA TRP A 231 20.59 -6.31 -6.95
C TRP A 231 20.99 -7.08 -5.69
N GLU A 232 22.01 -6.62 -4.98
CA GLU A 232 22.44 -7.22 -3.71
C GLU A 232 21.35 -7.11 -2.65
N ALA A 233 20.73 -5.93 -2.51
CA ALA A 233 19.59 -5.71 -1.61
C ALA A 233 18.37 -6.55 -2.01
N TYR A 234 18.01 -6.57 -3.30
CA TYR A 234 16.90 -7.35 -3.82
C TYR A 234 17.05 -8.86 -3.55
N ARG A 235 18.25 -9.41 -3.79
CA ARG A 235 18.55 -10.83 -3.52
C ARG A 235 18.65 -11.15 -2.03
N ARG A 236 18.96 -10.19 -1.18
CA ARG A 236 18.97 -10.31 0.28
C ARG A 236 17.55 -10.35 0.87
N GLY A 237 16.52 -10.04 0.08
CA GLY A 237 15.13 -10.09 0.49
C GLY A 237 14.51 -8.74 0.86
N VAL A 238 15.23 -7.63 0.64
CA VAL A 238 14.60 -6.30 0.77
C VAL A 238 13.40 -6.21 -0.17
N THR A 239 12.25 -5.87 0.36
CA THR A 239 11.01 -5.74 -0.39
C THR A 239 10.98 -4.42 -1.15
N PHE A 240 10.78 -4.47 -2.47
CA PHE A 240 10.63 -3.26 -3.30
C PHE A 240 9.16 -2.96 -3.50
N ASP A 241 8.74 -1.79 -3.06
CA ASP A 241 7.38 -1.26 -3.20
C ASP A 241 7.35 -0.09 -4.19
N VAL A 242 6.20 0.06 -4.84
CA VAL A 242 6.00 1.12 -5.85
C VAL A 242 5.96 2.49 -5.22
N GLY A 243 5.11 2.71 -4.22
CA GLY A 243 4.94 4.01 -3.58
C GLY A 243 4.81 5.14 -4.62
N HIS A 244 3.78 5.08 -5.48
CA HIS A 244 3.73 5.88 -6.71
C HIS A 244 3.97 7.37 -6.49
N GLY A 245 3.22 7.98 -5.57
CA GLY A 245 3.35 9.38 -5.17
C GLY A 245 3.28 10.42 -6.28
N THR A 246 3.49 11.65 -5.88
CA THR A 246 3.61 12.78 -6.83
C THR A 246 4.95 12.77 -7.57
N ASP A 247 6.03 12.27 -6.92
CA ASP A 247 7.42 12.41 -7.40
C ASP A 247 8.19 11.08 -7.48
N SER A 248 7.51 9.93 -7.37
CA SER A 248 8.20 8.70 -6.97
C SER A 248 7.99 7.48 -7.88
N PHE A 249 7.32 7.64 -9.01
CA PHE A 249 7.22 6.60 -10.03
C PHE A 249 7.56 7.17 -11.41
N ASN A 250 8.51 6.53 -12.10
CA ASN A 250 8.96 6.97 -13.40
C ASN A 250 8.90 5.82 -14.42
N PHE A 251 8.25 6.06 -15.55
CA PHE A 251 8.08 5.05 -16.60
C PHE A 251 9.42 4.56 -17.17
N HIS A 252 10.38 5.45 -17.40
CA HIS A 252 11.69 5.06 -17.92
C HIS A 252 12.44 4.15 -16.94
N THR A 253 12.46 4.53 -15.65
CA THR A 253 13.09 3.70 -14.61
C THR A 253 12.40 2.34 -14.53
N PHE A 254 11.07 2.31 -14.58
CA PHE A 254 10.32 1.07 -14.49
C PHE A 254 10.48 0.20 -15.74
N ASP A 255 10.59 0.78 -16.94
CA ASP A 255 10.89 0.03 -18.18
C ASP A 255 12.14 -0.82 -18.03
N ILE A 256 13.22 -0.20 -17.55
CA ILE A 256 14.51 -0.85 -17.37
C ILE A 256 14.44 -1.90 -16.26
N ALA A 257 13.90 -1.54 -15.12
CA ALA A 257 13.77 -2.42 -13.97
C ALA A 257 12.94 -3.67 -14.31
N ASN A 258 11.78 -3.49 -14.92
CA ASN A 258 10.88 -4.55 -15.31
C ASN A 258 11.48 -5.48 -16.36
N ALA A 259 12.13 -4.92 -17.39
CA ALA A 259 12.81 -5.71 -18.42
C ALA A 259 13.97 -6.55 -17.85
N ALA A 260 14.63 -6.06 -16.82
CA ALA A 260 15.70 -6.77 -16.11
C ALA A 260 15.21 -7.78 -15.05
N GLY A 261 13.90 -7.80 -14.74
CA GLY A 261 13.32 -8.67 -13.71
C GLY A 261 13.41 -8.12 -12.28
N LEU A 262 13.74 -6.85 -12.10
CA LEU A 262 13.60 -6.15 -10.82
C LEU A 262 12.15 -5.68 -10.66
N VAL A 263 11.28 -6.56 -10.20
CA VAL A 263 9.84 -6.33 -10.14
C VAL A 263 9.37 -5.97 -8.74
N PRO A 264 8.31 -5.17 -8.57
CA PRO A 264 7.80 -4.81 -7.26
C PRO A 264 7.15 -6.03 -6.58
N TYR A 265 7.31 -6.09 -5.26
CA TYR A 265 6.60 -7.04 -4.41
C TYR A 265 5.16 -6.56 -4.14
N SER A 266 5.00 -5.30 -3.73
CA SER A 266 3.71 -4.63 -3.54
C SER A 266 3.55 -3.42 -4.47
N ILE A 267 2.30 -3.04 -4.71
CA ILE A 267 1.92 -1.83 -5.42
C ILE A 267 1.14 -0.96 -4.45
N SER A 268 1.71 0.20 -4.13
CA SER A 268 1.09 1.20 -3.28
C SER A 268 1.02 2.55 -3.97
N THR A 269 0.21 3.43 -3.45
CA THR A 269 -0.11 4.68 -4.13
C THR A 269 0.65 5.89 -3.62
N ASP A 270 1.06 5.92 -2.35
CA ASP A 270 1.50 7.16 -1.68
C ASP A 270 0.47 8.28 -1.90
N ILE A 271 -0.83 7.91 -1.78
CA ILE A 271 -1.95 8.82 -2.02
C ILE A 271 -2.14 9.76 -0.84
N TYR A 272 -2.49 10.98 -1.16
CA TYR A 272 -2.96 12.01 -0.25
C TYR A 272 -3.80 13.01 -1.05
N ASN A 273 -4.51 13.91 -0.40
CA ASN A 273 -5.50 14.81 -0.99
C ASN A 273 -5.06 15.44 -2.33
N ARG A 274 -3.86 16.03 -2.38
CA ARG A 274 -3.38 16.73 -3.57
C ARG A 274 -3.22 15.80 -4.78
N ASN A 275 -2.59 14.64 -4.63
CA ASN A 275 -2.35 13.75 -5.76
C ASN A 275 -3.55 12.85 -6.09
N ARG A 276 -4.49 12.72 -5.16
CA ARG A 276 -5.81 12.13 -5.42
C ARG A 276 -6.64 13.04 -6.34
N ILE A 277 -6.64 14.33 -6.09
CA ILE A 277 -7.46 15.29 -6.85
C ILE A 277 -6.78 15.69 -8.16
N ASN A 278 -5.50 16.01 -8.14
CA ASN A 278 -4.77 16.59 -9.26
C ASN A 278 -3.90 15.58 -10.03
N GLY A 279 -3.83 14.32 -9.57
CA GLY A 279 -2.93 13.31 -10.11
C GLY A 279 -1.46 13.50 -9.70
N PRO A 280 -0.59 12.64 -10.18
CA PRO A 280 -0.78 11.57 -11.18
C PRO A 280 -1.34 10.24 -10.61
N VAL A 281 -1.70 10.20 -9.32
CA VAL A 281 -2.16 8.97 -8.63
C VAL A 281 -3.65 8.73 -8.85
N TYR A 282 -4.49 9.68 -8.52
CA TYR A 282 -5.96 9.66 -8.53
C TYR A 282 -6.57 8.59 -7.61
N ASN A 283 -6.21 7.33 -7.76
CA ASN A 283 -6.67 6.19 -6.95
C ASN A 283 -5.84 4.93 -7.21
N MET A 284 -6.07 3.89 -6.44
CA MET A 284 -5.41 2.59 -6.62
C MET A 284 -5.66 2.00 -8.01
N ALA A 285 -6.88 2.03 -8.53
CA ALA A 285 -7.22 1.43 -9.83
C ALA A 285 -6.39 2.02 -10.99
N THR A 286 -6.19 3.34 -11.01
CA THR A 286 -5.33 4.02 -11.98
C THR A 286 -3.87 3.59 -11.84
N THR A 287 -3.40 3.35 -10.63
CA THR A 287 -2.05 2.82 -10.39
C THR A 287 -1.93 1.39 -10.92
N LEU A 288 -2.93 0.53 -10.67
CA LEU A 288 -2.96 -0.85 -11.17
C LEU A 288 -2.99 -0.94 -12.70
N ASP A 289 -3.70 -0.03 -13.37
CA ASP A 289 -3.74 0.04 -14.84
C ASP A 289 -2.34 0.19 -15.46
N LYS A 290 -1.41 0.88 -14.78
CA LYS A 290 -0.02 1.01 -15.22
C LYS A 290 0.67 -0.36 -15.30
N PHE A 291 0.41 -1.25 -14.34
CA PHE A 291 1.00 -2.59 -14.33
C PHE A 291 0.33 -3.53 -15.34
N LEU A 292 -0.99 -3.42 -15.55
CA LEU A 292 -1.65 -4.11 -16.66
C LEU A 292 -1.08 -3.68 -18.02
N MET A 293 -0.77 -2.39 -18.19
CA MET A 293 -0.13 -1.87 -19.42
C MET A 293 1.26 -2.51 -19.65
N TYR A 294 1.98 -2.84 -18.58
CA TYR A 294 3.25 -3.56 -18.65
C TYR A 294 3.11 -5.07 -18.89
N GLY A 295 1.88 -5.57 -19.06
CA GLY A 295 1.62 -6.97 -19.38
C GLY A 295 1.55 -7.90 -18.16
N TYR A 296 1.51 -7.37 -16.94
CA TYR A 296 1.20 -8.18 -15.76
C TYR A 296 -0.21 -8.77 -15.91
N SER A 297 -0.38 -10.01 -15.49
CA SER A 297 -1.72 -10.61 -15.43
C SER A 297 -2.60 -9.90 -14.39
N LEU A 298 -3.92 -9.95 -14.57
CA LEU A 298 -4.84 -9.42 -13.57
C LEU A 298 -4.61 -10.05 -12.19
N SER A 299 -4.35 -11.35 -12.16
CA SER A 299 -4.03 -12.08 -10.92
C SER A 299 -2.78 -11.54 -10.23
N ASP A 300 -1.69 -11.30 -11.00
CA ASP A 300 -0.44 -10.77 -10.44
C ASP A 300 -0.63 -9.37 -9.87
N VAL A 301 -1.32 -8.50 -10.61
CA VAL A 301 -1.60 -7.12 -10.17
C VAL A 301 -2.42 -7.12 -8.89
N ILE A 302 -3.50 -7.92 -8.84
CA ILE A 302 -4.36 -8.00 -7.64
C ILE A 302 -3.62 -8.64 -6.45
N ASN A 303 -2.76 -9.64 -6.68
CA ASN A 303 -1.95 -10.22 -5.62
C ASN A 303 -1.03 -9.18 -4.95
N LYS A 304 -0.50 -8.21 -5.73
CA LYS A 304 0.39 -7.13 -5.23
C LYS A 304 -0.33 -6.08 -4.39
N VAL A 305 -1.66 -6.08 -4.37
CA VAL A 305 -2.48 -5.20 -3.52
C VAL A 305 -3.41 -6.00 -2.58
N THR A 306 -3.16 -7.28 -2.42
CA THR A 306 -3.93 -8.15 -1.51
C THR A 306 -3.00 -9.00 -0.64
N ALA A 307 -2.56 -10.15 -1.11
CA ALA A 307 -1.74 -11.07 -0.34
C ALA A 307 -0.33 -10.52 -0.06
N ALA A 308 0.28 -9.82 -1.01
CA ALA A 308 1.62 -9.27 -0.85
C ALA A 308 1.71 -8.25 0.31
N PRO A 309 0.92 -7.16 0.35
CA PRO A 309 0.95 -6.24 1.48
C PRO A 309 0.46 -6.90 2.79
N ALA A 310 -0.51 -7.82 2.74
CA ALA A 310 -0.92 -8.55 3.94
C ALA A 310 0.23 -9.35 4.56
N ASN A 311 1.08 -9.95 3.73
CA ASN A 311 2.28 -10.67 4.18
C ASN A 311 3.35 -9.71 4.73
N ASN A 312 3.64 -8.60 4.03
CA ASN A 312 4.62 -7.60 4.47
C ASN A 312 4.35 -7.10 5.89
N PHE A 313 3.07 -6.87 6.19
CA PHE A 313 2.66 -6.26 7.46
C PHE A 313 2.04 -7.27 8.43
N ASN A 314 2.17 -8.56 8.19
CA ASN A 314 1.62 -9.63 9.04
C ASN A 314 0.13 -9.43 9.37
N LEU A 315 -0.66 -8.96 8.41
CA LEU A 315 -2.10 -8.76 8.59
C LEU A 315 -2.83 -10.10 8.55
N ILE A 316 -3.00 -10.68 9.72
CA ILE A 316 -3.64 -11.99 9.87
C ILE A 316 -5.08 -11.92 9.34
N ASN A 317 -5.47 -12.94 8.54
CA ASN A 317 -6.79 -13.09 7.94
C ASN A 317 -7.19 -12.01 6.89
N LYS A 318 -6.23 -11.30 6.30
CA LYS A 318 -6.46 -10.37 5.19
C LYS A 318 -5.78 -10.84 3.91
N GLY A 319 -6.18 -10.28 2.77
CA GLY A 319 -5.53 -10.47 1.48
C GLY A 319 -5.86 -11.76 0.74
N GLN A 320 -6.75 -12.62 1.23
CA GLN A 320 -7.15 -13.86 0.56
C GLN A 320 -8.65 -14.09 0.58
N LEU A 321 -9.20 -14.65 -0.53
CA LEU A 321 -10.56 -15.18 -0.60
C LEU A 321 -10.58 -16.60 -0.04
N LYS A 322 -10.72 -16.73 1.27
CA LYS A 322 -10.64 -18.03 1.94
C LYS A 322 -11.56 -18.07 3.17
N PRO A 323 -12.24 -19.20 3.43
CA PRO A 323 -13.00 -19.37 4.68
C PRO A 323 -12.15 -19.07 5.91
N GLY A 324 -12.72 -18.33 6.87
CA GLY A 324 -12.04 -17.85 8.08
C GLY A 324 -11.36 -16.49 7.94
N TYR A 325 -11.13 -16.00 6.72
CA TYR A 325 -10.58 -14.67 6.47
C TYR A 325 -11.63 -13.58 6.69
N ASP A 326 -11.18 -12.35 6.89
CA ASP A 326 -12.06 -11.20 7.01
C ASP A 326 -12.88 -11.02 5.73
N ALA A 327 -14.15 -10.70 5.89
CA ALA A 327 -15.02 -10.40 4.76
C ALA A 327 -14.78 -8.98 4.25
N ASP A 328 -13.55 -8.77 3.77
CA ASP A 328 -13.10 -7.61 3.04
C ASP A 328 -12.93 -8.01 1.58
N LEU A 329 -13.72 -7.43 0.69
CA LEU A 329 -13.78 -7.81 -0.72
C LEU A 329 -13.83 -6.56 -1.59
N THR A 330 -13.18 -6.62 -2.75
CA THR A 330 -13.32 -5.61 -3.80
C THR A 330 -13.97 -6.23 -5.04
N ILE A 331 -15.06 -5.63 -5.48
CA ILE A 331 -15.83 -6.03 -6.66
C ILE A 331 -15.64 -4.97 -7.73
N PHE A 332 -15.16 -5.38 -8.91
CA PHE A 332 -14.79 -4.45 -9.97
C PHE A 332 -15.08 -5.01 -11.37
N LYS A 333 -15.08 -4.12 -12.36
CA LYS A 333 -15.07 -4.46 -13.78
C LYS A 333 -13.68 -4.21 -14.35
N LEU A 334 -13.29 -5.01 -15.34
CA LEU A 334 -12.20 -4.70 -16.25
C LEU A 334 -12.84 -4.22 -17.56
N GLU A 335 -12.87 -2.91 -17.77
CA GLU A 335 -13.43 -2.29 -18.96
C GLU A 335 -12.41 -2.40 -20.09
N LYS A 336 -12.69 -3.29 -21.04
CA LYS A 336 -11.89 -3.47 -22.26
C LYS A 336 -12.26 -2.40 -23.27
N ASN A 337 -11.29 -1.92 -24.03
CA ASN A 337 -11.43 -0.87 -25.06
C ASN A 337 -11.80 0.52 -24.50
N LYS A 338 -11.61 0.75 -23.21
CA LYS A 338 -11.68 2.08 -22.61
C LYS A 338 -10.29 2.72 -22.66
N GLU A 339 -10.15 3.75 -23.47
CA GLU A 339 -8.90 4.50 -23.54
C GLU A 339 -8.70 5.33 -22.26
N VAL A 340 -7.55 5.16 -21.64
CA VAL A 340 -7.11 5.92 -20.48
C VAL A 340 -5.70 6.45 -20.71
N THR A 341 -5.46 7.67 -20.27
CA THR A 341 -4.12 8.26 -20.27
C THR A 341 -3.49 8.05 -18.90
N LEU A 342 -2.43 7.27 -18.85
CA LEU A 342 -1.67 7.00 -17.63
C LEU A 342 -0.48 7.96 -17.56
N THR A 343 -0.29 8.57 -16.41
CA THR A 343 0.74 9.60 -16.18
C THR A 343 1.67 9.14 -15.07
N ASP A 344 2.98 9.28 -15.28
CA ASP A 344 3.98 9.07 -14.23
C ASP A 344 4.26 10.35 -13.43
N SER A 345 5.14 10.26 -12.45
CA SER A 345 5.50 11.40 -11.59
C SER A 345 6.36 12.47 -12.28
N ASN A 346 6.84 12.20 -13.50
CA ASN A 346 7.58 13.15 -14.33
C ASN A 346 6.72 13.72 -15.48
N HIS A 347 5.39 13.55 -15.40
CA HIS A 347 4.42 14.00 -16.40
C HIS A 347 4.57 13.34 -17.77
N ASN A 348 5.22 12.18 -17.86
CA ASN A 348 5.18 11.37 -19.07
C ASN A 348 3.83 10.66 -19.17
N HIS A 349 3.29 10.59 -20.40
CA HIS A 349 1.97 10.02 -20.64
C HIS A 349 2.08 8.75 -21.48
N ARG A 350 1.24 7.76 -21.17
CA ARG A 350 1.06 6.54 -21.95
C ARG A 350 -0.41 6.24 -22.15
N GLN A 351 -0.78 5.79 -23.35
CA GLN A 351 -2.14 5.38 -23.65
C GLN A 351 -2.32 3.90 -23.36
N PHE A 352 -3.41 3.57 -22.70
CA PHE A 352 -3.79 2.20 -22.42
C PHE A 352 -5.27 1.97 -22.73
N LYS A 353 -5.65 0.75 -23.13
CA LYS A 353 -7.00 0.44 -23.63
C LYS A 353 -7.81 -0.46 -22.68
N GLN A 354 -7.45 -0.48 -21.42
CA GLN A 354 -8.21 -1.18 -20.39
C GLN A 354 -8.24 -0.32 -19.12
N HIS A 355 -9.30 -0.50 -18.33
CA HIS A 355 -9.45 0.22 -17.08
C HIS A 355 -10.08 -0.68 -16.01
N ILE A 356 -9.44 -0.76 -14.87
CA ILE A 356 -10.02 -1.38 -13.67
C ILE A 356 -10.99 -0.39 -13.04
N CYS A 357 -12.26 -0.80 -12.89
CA CYS A 357 -13.31 0.06 -12.38
C CYS A 357 -13.98 -0.57 -11.16
N PRO A 358 -13.59 -0.20 -9.94
CA PRO A 358 -14.27 -0.63 -8.71
C PRO A 358 -15.76 -0.24 -8.74
N LYS A 359 -16.61 -1.12 -8.23
CA LYS A 359 -18.07 -0.92 -8.23
C LYS A 359 -18.69 -1.09 -6.84
N MET A 360 -18.10 -1.91 -6.03
CA MET A 360 -18.59 -2.19 -4.67
C MET A 360 -17.42 -2.74 -3.84
N VAL A 361 -17.45 -2.45 -2.56
CA VAL A 361 -16.62 -3.14 -1.58
C VAL A 361 -17.50 -3.81 -0.53
N VAL A 362 -16.96 -4.86 0.06
CA VAL A 362 -17.39 -5.38 1.34
C VAL A 362 -16.30 -5.06 2.34
N VAL A 363 -16.64 -4.39 3.44
CA VAL A 363 -15.70 -4.10 4.54
C VAL A 363 -16.28 -4.69 5.81
N MET A 364 -15.54 -5.60 6.42
CA MET A 364 -15.97 -6.33 7.63
C MET A 364 -17.41 -6.87 7.51
N GLY A 365 -17.73 -7.46 6.35
CA GLY A 365 -19.02 -8.08 6.06
C GLY A 365 -20.13 -7.12 5.63
N LYS A 366 -19.90 -5.82 5.61
CA LYS A 366 -20.88 -4.80 5.18
C LYS A 366 -20.59 -4.31 3.77
N THR A 367 -21.62 -4.17 2.96
CA THR A 367 -21.51 -3.77 1.54
C THR A 367 -21.64 -2.27 1.36
N TYR A 368 -20.76 -1.68 0.53
CA TYR A 368 -20.76 -0.28 0.17
C TYR A 368 -20.60 -0.15 -1.35
N GLN A 369 -21.53 0.59 -1.98
CA GLN A 369 -21.45 0.90 -3.39
C GLN A 369 -20.41 2.01 -3.60
N ILE A 370 -19.65 1.93 -4.67
CA ILE A 370 -18.76 3.00 -5.10
C ILE A 370 -19.51 3.80 -6.15
N GLY A 371 -19.54 5.12 -5.99
CA GLY A 371 -20.25 6.03 -6.91
C GLY A 371 -19.75 5.89 -8.35
N GLU A 372 -20.64 6.18 -9.31
CA GLU A 372 -20.32 6.29 -10.74
C GLU A 372 -19.53 7.55 -11.04
#